data_4acb77022f21280a5c195bfa63d19b0f
#
_entry.id   4acb77022f21280a5c195bfa63d19b0f
#
_cell.length_a   1.000
_cell.length_b   1.000
_cell.length_c   1.000
_cell.angle_alpha   90.00
_cell.angle_beta   90.00
_cell.angle_gamma   90.00
#
_symmetry.space_group_name_H-M   'P 1'
#
loop_
_entity.id
_entity.type
_entity.pdbx_description
1 polymer ?
#
loop_
_entity_poly.entity_id
_entity_poly.type
_entity_poly.pdbx_seq_one_letter_code
_entity_poly.pdbx_strand_id
1 'polypeptide(L)'
;MNSSVKRCQAQGDAGYIAVIDTETNWDGELMSIGVVIAHRESFCAAAERYYIITPECHVFSLYGIALGAYKPATQCSRQEAVQDLRSFLDDYRVTELFAYNAKFDYQHVPELNDYIWHDIMRIAAYSQYNHSIPEDAPCFSTGRLKSNYGVEPVLRWLLRDPLYRETHNAMCDAKDELQIMALLDCPAEMYPGLRDSAAQKAASVTREHRREQTREYLRKRGVLANAELVGYIDSRSPVTFCCHACRNHWDVSYATAMRGTLLCPRCAPKPKPPKKKALSAEERFAEKEREFLRLISAKSDNSLRVLQYRGSTLKATAQCAACGYTWDIRPDHLKDRCYCPQCRKAT
;
A
#
# COMPACT_ATOMS: atom_id res chain seq x y z
N MET A 1 -29.30 -18.81 -9.28
CA MET A 1 -29.66 -20.19 -8.94
C MET A 1 -29.05 -21.13 -9.97
N ASN A 2 -28.43 -22.20 -9.56
CA ASN A 2 -27.64 -23.18 -10.32
C ASN A 2 -26.30 -22.69 -10.88
N SER A 3 -25.34 -22.55 -9.99
CA SER A 3 -23.93 -22.66 -10.33
C SER A 3 -23.61 -24.13 -10.61
N SER A 4 -23.49 -24.47 -11.90
CA SER A 4 -22.91 -25.75 -12.33
C SER A 4 -21.43 -25.74 -12.00
N VAL A 5 -21.08 -26.20 -10.81
CA VAL A 5 -19.75 -26.67 -10.51
C VAL A 5 -19.50 -27.86 -11.42
N LYS A 6 -18.77 -27.65 -12.52
CA LYS A 6 -18.26 -28.75 -13.35
C LYS A 6 -17.44 -29.64 -12.42
N ARG A 7 -17.95 -30.83 -12.08
CA ARG A 7 -17.19 -31.82 -11.37
C ARG A 7 -15.98 -32.18 -12.23
N CYS A 8 -14.79 -31.91 -11.67
CA CYS A 8 -13.53 -32.40 -12.23
C CYS A 8 -13.55 -33.92 -12.33
N GLN A 9 -13.83 -34.43 -13.50
CA GLN A 9 -13.56 -35.86 -13.81
C GLN A 9 -12.15 -35.93 -14.37
N ALA A 10 -11.26 -36.57 -13.65
CA ALA A 10 -9.92 -36.87 -14.12
C ALA A 10 -10.00 -37.73 -15.39
N GLN A 11 -9.73 -37.16 -16.51
CA GLN A 11 -9.48 -37.85 -17.76
C GLN A 11 -8.16 -37.39 -18.34
N GLY A 12 -7.18 -38.29 -18.34
CA GLY A 12 -5.93 -38.11 -19.08
C GLY A 12 -4.73 -37.70 -18.24
N ASP A 13 -3.59 -38.25 -18.57
CA ASP A 13 -2.26 -38.03 -17.97
C ASP A 13 -1.66 -36.67 -18.47
N ALA A 14 -2.44 -35.62 -18.42
CA ALA A 14 -2.08 -34.30 -19.00
C ALA A 14 -1.07 -33.50 -18.14
N GLY A 15 -0.63 -34.07 -17.02
CA GLY A 15 0.33 -33.44 -16.13
C GLY A 15 -0.27 -32.36 -15.21
N TYR A 16 0.61 -31.79 -14.37
CA TYR A 16 0.27 -30.76 -13.42
C TYR A 16 1.06 -29.48 -13.69
N ILE A 17 0.47 -28.37 -13.31
CA ILE A 17 1.10 -27.05 -13.22
C ILE A 17 1.02 -26.57 -11.77
N ALA A 18 1.80 -25.55 -11.41
CA ALA A 18 1.61 -24.86 -10.14
C ALA A 18 1.36 -23.35 -10.37
N VAL A 19 0.40 -22.82 -9.61
CA VAL A 19 0.20 -21.37 -9.48
C VAL A 19 0.78 -20.94 -8.15
N ILE A 20 1.61 -19.92 -8.17
CA ILE A 20 2.36 -19.44 -7.00
C ILE A 20 2.23 -17.94 -6.87
N ASP A 21 1.95 -17.48 -5.64
CA ASP A 21 2.00 -16.06 -5.27
C ASP A 21 2.86 -15.85 -4.04
N THR A 22 3.47 -14.67 -3.92
CA THR A 22 4.37 -14.31 -2.83
C THR A 22 4.05 -12.95 -2.25
N GLU A 23 4.10 -12.85 -0.93
CA GLU A 23 3.98 -11.57 -0.23
C GLU A 23 5.32 -11.17 0.39
N THR A 24 5.60 -9.87 0.40
CA THR A 24 6.83 -9.31 0.95
C THR A 24 6.54 -8.27 2.03
N ASN A 25 7.49 -8.11 2.95
CA ASN A 25 7.49 -7.03 3.92
C ASN A 25 7.98 -5.69 3.29
N TRP A 26 8.01 -4.62 4.08
CA TRP A 26 8.47 -3.30 3.60
C TRP A 26 9.94 -3.25 3.16
N ASP A 27 10.76 -4.18 3.64
CA ASP A 27 12.16 -4.29 3.26
C ASP A 27 12.35 -5.09 1.96
N GLY A 28 11.26 -5.59 1.39
CA GLY A 28 11.25 -6.41 0.17
C GLY A 28 11.66 -7.85 0.42
N GLU A 29 11.65 -8.30 1.68
CA GLU A 29 11.95 -9.68 2.04
C GLU A 29 10.69 -10.54 1.95
N LEU A 30 10.85 -11.77 1.52
CA LEU A 30 9.77 -12.74 1.37
C LEU A 30 9.17 -13.11 2.73
N MET A 31 7.88 -12.81 2.95
CA MET A 31 7.21 -13.14 4.21
C MET A 31 6.19 -14.28 4.10
N SER A 32 5.70 -14.61 2.89
CA SER A 32 4.88 -15.80 2.68
C SER A 32 4.90 -16.28 1.24
N ILE A 33 4.59 -17.58 1.05
CA ILE A 33 4.46 -18.23 -0.26
C ILE A 33 3.16 -19.06 -0.23
N GLY A 34 2.28 -18.81 -1.18
CA GLY A 34 1.13 -19.65 -1.49
C GLY A 34 1.36 -20.42 -2.79
N VAL A 35 1.05 -21.70 -2.81
CA VAL A 35 1.17 -22.52 -4.02
C VAL A 35 -0.01 -23.49 -4.16
N VAL A 36 -0.58 -23.52 -5.36
CA VAL A 36 -1.65 -24.45 -5.73
C VAL A 36 -1.18 -25.31 -6.91
N ILE A 37 -1.17 -26.62 -6.71
CA ILE A 37 -1.01 -27.57 -7.82
C ILE A 37 -2.37 -27.76 -8.49
N ALA A 38 -2.39 -27.69 -9.80
CA ALA A 38 -3.60 -27.86 -10.58
C ALA A 38 -3.38 -28.76 -11.80
N HIS A 39 -4.44 -29.44 -12.23
CA HIS A 39 -4.43 -30.15 -13.50
C HIS A 39 -4.24 -29.18 -14.66
N ARG A 40 -3.29 -29.46 -15.55
CA ARG A 40 -2.88 -28.58 -16.64
C ARG A 40 -4.01 -28.18 -17.61
N GLU A 41 -4.92 -29.11 -17.92
CA GLU A 41 -5.99 -28.85 -18.89
C GLU A 41 -7.23 -28.20 -18.28
N SER A 42 -7.60 -28.63 -17.06
CA SER A 42 -8.86 -28.19 -16.43
C SER A 42 -8.70 -27.07 -15.44
N PHE A 43 -7.48 -26.75 -15.03
CA PHE A 43 -7.15 -25.83 -13.95
C PHE A 43 -7.85 -26.18 -12.62
N CYS A 44 -8.24 -27.45 -12.45
CA CYS A 44 -8.80 -27.92 -11.19
C CYS A 44 -7.69 -28.14 -10.18
N ALA A 45 -7.80 -27.51 -9.01
CA ALA A 45 -6.84 -27.65 -7.92
C ALA A 45 -6.75 -29.11 -7.46
N ALA A 46 -5.53 -29.64 -7.29
CA ALA A 46 -5.24 -31.00 -6.81
C ALA A 46 -4.63 -30.97 -5.42
N ALA A 47 -3.76 -30.03 -5.12
CA ALA A 47 -3.09 -29.90 -3.82
C ALA A 47 -2.65 -28.45 -3.58
N GLU A 48 -2.29 -28.13 -2.34
CA GLU A 48 -1.88 -26.77 -1.97
C GLU A 48 -0.90 -26.77 -0.80
N ARG A 49 -0.07 -25.72 -0.71
CA ARG A 49 0.84 -25.45 0.41
C ARG A 49 0.88 -23.96 0.68
N TYR A 50 0.88 -23.61 1.96
CA TYR A 50 1.04 -22.23 2.40
C TYR A 50 2.15 -22.13 3.43
N TYR A 51 3.14 -21.26 3.16
CA TYR A 51 4.27 -21.03 4.03
C TYR A 51 4.25 -19.60 4.55
N ILE A 52 4.49 -19.43 5.86
CA ILE A 52 4.76 -18.14 6.50
C ILE A 52 6.22 -18.16 6.92
N ILE A 53 6.99 -17.23 6.36
CA ILE A 53 8.45 -17.19 6.50
C ILE A 53 8.84 -16.43 7.75
N THR A 54 9.64 -17.04 8.61
CA THR A 54 10.17 -16.43 9.82
C THR A 54 11.66 -16.26 9.74
N PRO A 55 12.23 -15.14 10.23
CA PRO A 55 11.57 -14.06 11.01
C PRO A 55 10.87 -12.98 10.16
N GLU A 56 10.95 -13.00 8.85
CA GLU A 56 10.55 -11.94 7.91
C GLU A 56 9.06 -11.55 8.04
N CYS A 57 8.19 -12.52 8.39
CA CYS A 57 6.76 -12.26 8.63
C CYS A 57 6.48 -11.37 9.85
N HIS A 58 7.47 -11.18 10.73
CA HIS A 58 7.34 -10.31 11.91
C HIS A 58 7.75 -8.86 11.62
N VAL A 59 8.36 -8.60 10.47
CA VAL A 59 8.66 -7.25 10.02
C VAL A 59 7.37 -6.58 9.57
N PHE A 60 7.22 -5.29 9.89
CA PHE A 60 6.02 -4.55 9.50
C PHE A 60 5.82 -4.58 7.98
N SER A 61 4.58 -4.88 7.57
CA SER A 61 4.18 -4.94 6.17
C SER A 61 2.75 -4.44 5.99
N LEU A 62 2.40 -4.02 4.77
CA LEU A 62 1.04 -3.58 4.45
C LEU A 62 0.03 -4.71 4.67
N TYR A 63 0.41 -5.96 4.35
CA TYR A 63 -0.46 -7.13 4.36
C TYR A 63 -0.15 -8.12 5.49
N GLY A 64 0.65 -7.73 6.48
CA GLY A 64 1.01 -8.60 7.61
C GLY A 64 -0.18 -9.18 8.37
N ILE A 65 -1.30 -8.44 8.44
CA ILE A 65 -2.56 -8.90 9.07
C ILE A 65 -3.20 -10.04 8.26
N ALA A 66 -3.03 -10.03 6.95
CA ALA A 66 -3.62 -11.03 6.05
C ALA A 66 -2.93 -12.40 6.11
N LEU A 67 -1.72 -12.51 6.69
CA LEU A 67 -1.00 -13.79 6.81
C LEU A 67 -1.84 -14.88 7.48
N GLY A 68 -2.67 -14.53 8.45
CA GLY A 68 -3.56 -15.46 9.15
C GLY A 68 -4.88 -15.77 8.45
N ALA A 69 -5.15 -15.19 7.29
CA ALA A 69 -6.43 -15.34 6.58
C ALA A 69 -6.64 -16.75 6.03
N TYR A 70 -5.56 -17.51 5.80
CA TYR A 70 -5.61 -18.87 5.31
C TYR A 70 -5.01 -19.88 6.30
N LYS A 71 -5.62 -21.09 6.38
CA LYS A 71 -5.13 -22.22 7.19
C LYS A 71 -5.44 -23.54 6.48
N PRO A 72 -4.58 -24.59 6.60
CA PRO A 72 -3.38 -24.60 7.43
C PRO A 72 -2.22 -23.80 6.79
N ALA A 73 -1.34 -23.25 7.63
CA ALA A 73 -0.10 -22.59 7.22
C ALA A 73 1.08 -23.27 7.91
N THR A 74 2.17 -23.47 7.18
CA THR A 74 3.44 -23.95 7.73
C THR A 74 4.31 -22.75 8.05
N GLN A 75 4.60 -22.51 9.32
CA GLN A 75 5.50 -21.45 9.74
C GLN A 75 6.92 -22.01 9.85
N CYS A 76 7.85 -21.50 9.07
CA CYS A 76 9.21 -22.03 8.96
C CYS A 76 10.19 -20.96 8.42
N SER A 77 11.47 -21.29 8.41
CA SER A 77 12.48 -20.46 7.74
C SER A 77 12.32 -20.53 6.21
N ARG A 78 12.87 -19.53 5.50
CA ARG A 78 12.91 -19.50 4.04
C ARG A 78 13.52 -20.77 3.44
N GLN A 79 14.62 -21.24 4.04
CA GLN A 79 15.29 -22.44 3.55
C GLN A 79 14.41 -23.69 3.65
N GLU A 80 13.74 -23.88 4.78
CA GLU A 80 12.81 -25.00 4.98
C GLU A 80 11.62 -24.92 4.03
N ALA A 81 11.01 -23.72 3.87
CA ALA A 81 9.92 -23.50 2.95
C ALA A 81 10.28 -23.86 1.51
N VAL A 82 11.43 -23.38 1.02
CA VAL A 82 11.89 -23.64 -0.35
C VAL A 82 12.21 -25.11 -0.55
N GLN A 83 12.82 -25.77 0.43
CA GLN A 83 13.12 -27.20 0.36
C GLN A 83 11.84 -28.07 0.29
N ASP A 84 10.87 -27.79 1.17
CA ASP A 84 9.58 -28.49 1.14
C ASP A 84 8.79 -28.20 -0.13
N LEU A 85 8.79 -26.94 -0.58
CA LEU A 85 8.14 -26.52 -1.81
C LEU A 85 8.71 -27.25 -3.04
N ARG A 86 10.03 -27.38 -3.16
CA ARG A 86 10.65 -28.14 -4.25
C ARG A 86 10.23 -29.61 -4.22
N SER A 87 10.29 -30.25 -3.04
CA SER A 87 9.83 -31.62 -2.89
C SER A 87 8.35 -31.79 -3.27
N PHE A 88 7.52 -30.82 -2.88
CA PHE A 88 6.10 -30.80 -3.22
C PHE A 88 5.85 -30.65 -4.73
N LEU A 89 6.61 -29.79 -5.42
CA LEU A 89 6.55 -29.65 -6.87
C LEU A 89 7.02 -30.92 -7.58
N ASP A 90 8.07 -31.58 -7.07
CA ASP A 90 8.63 -32.80 -7.62
C ASP A 90 7.67 -33.99 -7.48
N ASP A 91 6.94 -34.10 -6.35
CA ASP A 91 5.92 -35.12 -6.12
C ASP A 91 4.83 -35.12 -7.21
N TYR A 92 4.51 -33.93 -7.75
CA TYR A 92 3.56 -33.75 -8.84
C TYR A 92 4.22 -33.61 -10.22
N ARG A 93 5.55 -33.77 -10.30
CA ARG A 93 6.33 -33.60 -11.52
C ARG A 93 6.06 -32.23 -12.25
N VAL A 94 5.87 -31.20 -11.45
CA VAL A 94 5.66 -29.84 -11.98
C VAL A 94 6.96 -29.32 -12.59
N THR A 95 6.87 -28.76 -13.80
CA THR A 95 7.98 -28.09 -14.49
C THR A 95 7.68 -26.64 -14.82
N GLU A 96 6.41 -26.25 -14.70
CA GLU A 96 5.92 -24.92 -15.09
C GLU A 96 5.20 -24.25 -13.93
N LEU A 97 5.62 -23.02 -13.64
CA LEU A 97 5.04 -22.17 -12.61
C LEU A 97 4.30 -21.00 -13.27
N PHE A 98 3.15 -20.67 -12.75
CA PHE A 98 2.30 -19.59 -13.21
C PHE A 98 2.11 -18.60 -12.06
N ALA A 99 2.15 -17.29 -12.36
CA ALA A 99 1.89 -16.24 -11.40
C ALA A 99 1.32 -15.00 -12.09
N TYR A 100 0.57 -14.19 -11.38
CA TYR A 100 0.07 -12.93 -11.90
C TYR A 100 1.13 -11.84 -11.75
N ASN A 101 1.60 -11.25 -12.86
CA ASN A 101 2.80 -10.43 -12.88
C ASN A 101 4.05 -11.21 -12.43
N ALA A 102 4.18 -12.42 -12.91
CA ALA A 102 5.14 -13.46 -12.51
C ALA A 102 6.59 -13.00 -12.34
N LYS A 103 6.95 -11.84 -12.89
CA LYS A 103 8.27 -11.25 -12.68
C LYS A 103 8.52 -10.88 -11.23
N PHE A 104 7.50 -10.51 -10.49
CA PHE A 104 7.61 -10.19 -9.08
C PHE A 104 8.02 -11.44 -8.30
N ASP A 105 7.27 -12.52 -8.42
CA ASP A 105 7.50 -13.78 -7.73
C ASP A 105 8.83 -14.42 -8.12
N TYR A 106 9.11 -14.45 -9.42
CA TYR A 106 10.40 -14.90 -9.96
C TYR A 106 11.61 -14.21 -9.31
N GLN A 107 11.49 -12.92 -8.96
CA GLN A 107 12.57 -12.17 -8.32
C GLN A 107 12.67 -12.44 -6.82
N HIS A 108 11.56 -12.78 -6.15
CA HIS A 108 11.51 -13.00 -4.72
C HIS A 108 11.78 -14.45 -4.30
N VAL A 109 11.62 -15.42 -5.25
CA VAL A 109 11.99 -16.82 -5.01
C VAL A 109 12.98 -17.29 -6.09
N PRO A 110 14.19 -16.73 -6.13
CA PRO A 110 15.20 -17.07 -7.14
C PRO A 110 15.63 -18.54 -7.09
N GLU A 111 15.37 -19.22 -5.99
CA GLU A 111 15.60 -20.65 -5.83
C GLU A 111 14.74 -21.50 -6.78
N LEU A 112 13.66 -20.96 -7.32
CA LEU A 112 12.78 -21.63 -8.30
C LEU A 112 13.03 -21.18 -9.75
N ASN A 113 14.12 -20.48 -10.03
CA ASN A 113 14.40 -19.94 -11.36
C ASN A 113 14.81 -20.98 -12.42
N ASP A 114 14.99 -22.22 -12.02
CA ASP A 114 15.16 -23.38 -12.91
C ASP A 114 13.85 -23.91 -13.50
N TYR A 115 12.70 -23.57 -12.89
CA TYR A 115 11.38 -23.85 -13.47
C TYR A 115 11.07 -22.90 -14.64
N ILE A 116 10.09 -23.29 -15.47
CA ILE A 116 9.57 -22.43 -16.53
C ILE A 116 8.47 -21.56 -15.94
N TRP A 117 8.64 -20.24 -15.95
CA TRP A 117 7.67 -19.31 -15.39
C TRP A 117 6.80 -18.68 -16.48
N HIS A 118 5.50 -18.63 -16.25
CA HIS A 118 4.48 -18.04 -17.11
C HIS A 118 3.75 -16.89 -16.41
N ASP A 119 3.40 -15.86 -17.18
CA ASP A 119 2.76 -14.64 -16.65
C ASP A 119 1.27 -14.61 -16.99
N ILE A 120 0.41 -14.86 -15.98
CA ILE A 120 -1.06 -14.88 -16.11
C ILE A 120 -1.58 -13.49 -16.53
N MET A 121 -1.01 -12.40 -16.03
CA MET A 121 -1.42 -11.04 -16.37
C MET A 121 -1.37 -10.76 -17.88
N ARG A 122 -0.46 -11.41 -18.61
CA ARG A 122 -0.30 -11.20 -20.05
C ARG A 122 -1.42 -11.80 -20.91
N ILE A 123 -2.29 -12.58 -20.32
CA ILE A 123 -3.54 -13.05 -20.91
C ILE A 123 -4.71 -12.31 -20.25
N ALA A 124 -4.76 -12.28 -18.93
CA ALA A 124 -5.89 -11.76 -18.14
C ALA A 124 -6.14 -10.25 -18.32
N ALA A 125 -5.08 -9.46 -18.49
CA ALA A 125 -5.16 -8.00 -18.66
C ALA A 125 -5.19 -7.53 -20.12
N TYR A 126 -5.46 -8.42 -21.08
CA TYR A 126 -5.48 -8.09 -22.50
C TYR A 126 -6.85 -8.41 -23.13
N SER A 127 -7.47 -7.39 -23.73
CA SER A 127 -8.84 -7.47 -24.27
C SER A 127 -9.03 -8.50 -25.39
N GLN A 128 -7.98 -8.87 -26.11
CA GLN A 128 -8.05 -9.92 -27.12
C GLN A 128 -8.18 -11.33 -26.56
N TYR A 129 -7.86 -11.54 -25.29
CA TYR A 129 -7.97 -12.84 -24.59
C TYR A 129 -9.06 -12.83 -23.52
N ASN A 130 -9.19 -11.72 -22.80
CA ASN A 130 -10.19 -11.57 -21.74
C ASN A 130 -11.38 -10.73 -22.25
N HIS A 131 -12.39 -11.41 -22.76
CA HIS A 131 -13.63 -10.79 -23.27
C HIS A 131 -14.58 -10.27 -22.17
N SER A 132 -14.24 -10.46 -20.89
CA SER A 132 -14.96 -9.86 -19.77
C SER A 132 -14.52 -8.43 -19.48
N ILE A 133 -13.44 -7.97 -20.08
CA ILE A 133 -13.00 -6.57 -20.02
C ILE A 133 -14.04 -5.71 -20.71
N PRO A 134 -14.59 -4.64 -20.06
CA PRO A 134 -15.53 -3.73 -20.69
C PRO A 134 -14.97 -3.09 -21.97
N GLU A 135 -15.82 -2.93 -22.99
CA GLU A 135 -15.42 -2.34 -24.28
C GLU A 135 -14.90 -0.91 -24.15
N ASP A 136 -15.39 -0.16 -23.17
CA ASP A 136 -14.96 1.21 -22.86
C ASP A 136 -13.73 1.29 -21.93
N ALA A 137 -13.20 0.15 -21.47
CA ALA A 137 -12.01 0.13 -20.64
C ALA A 137 -10.79 0.67 -21.41
N PRO A 138 -10.03 1.61 -20.83
CA PRO A 138 -8.89 2.22 -21.52
C PRO A 138 -7.77 1.19 -21.75
N CYS A 139 -7.49 0.87 -23.01
CA CYS A 139 -6.44 -0.03 -23.43
C CYS A 139 -5.35 0.69 -24.25
N PHE A 140 -4.16 0.11 -24.26
CA PHE A 140 -3.11 0.43 -25.24
C PHE A 140 -3.46 -0.19 -26.59
N SER A 141 -2.75 0.22 -27.66
CA SER A 141 -2.89 -0.37 -29.00
C SER A 141 -2.61 -1.87 -29.05
N THR A 142 -1.91 -2.40 -28.05
CA THR A 142 -1.64 -3.83 -27.85
C THR A 142 -2.80 -4.61 -27.23
N GLY A 143 -3.92 -3.96 -26.92
CA GLY A 143 -5.05 -4.54 -26.19
C GLY A 143 -4.86 -4.62 -24.67
N ARG A 144 -3.66 -4.27 -24.14
CA ARG A 144 -3.40 -4.28 -22.70
C ARG A 144 -4.14 -3.15 -22.01
N LEU A 145 -4.77 -3.43 -20.87
CA LEU A 145 -5.35 -2.43 -19.99
C LEU A 145 -4.32 -1.38 -19.54
N LYS A 146 -4.72 -0.11 -19.53
CA LYS A 146 -3.91 0.99 -18.99
C LYS A 146 -3.99 1.09 -17.47
N SER A 147 -5.12 0.69 -16.91
CA SER A 147 -5.41 0.67 -15.47
C SER A 147 -6.29 -0.54 -15.15
N ASN A 148 -6.52 -0.84 -13.87
CA ASN A 148 -7.36 -1.95 -13.41
C ASN A 148 -6.93 -3.33 -13.97
N TYR A 149 -5.62 -3.53 -14.12
CA TYR A 149 -5.04 -4.76 -14.65
C TYR A 149 -4.55 -5.73 -13.55
N GLY A 150 -4.83 -5.45 -12.26
CA GLY A 150 -4.55 -6.36 -11.14
C GLY A 150 -5.57 -7.48 -11.02
N VAL A 151 -5.32 -8.42 -10.11
CA VAL A 151 -6.17 -9.58 -9.84
C VAL A 151 -7.59 -9.17 -9.47
N GLU A 152 -7.76 -8.28 -8.49
CA GLU A 152 -9.06 -7.84 -7.99
C GLU A 152 -9.98 -7.28 -9.09
N PRO A 153 -9.61 -6.26 -9.89
CA PRO A 153 -10.49 -5.75 -10.94
C PRO A 153 -10.76 -6.76 -12.05
N VAL A 154 -9.79 -7.61 -12.39
CA VAL A 154 -9.97 -8.66 -13.39
C VAL A 154 -10.97 -9.70 -12.91
N LEU A 155 -10.87 -10.16 -11.67
CA LEU A 155 -11.83 -11.11 -11.10
C LEU A 155 -13.24 -10.50 -10.95
N ARG A 156 -13.37 -9.22 -10.63
CA ARG A 156 -14.69 -8.55 -10.63
C ARG A 156 -15.40 -8.68 -11.97
N TRP A 157 -14.69 -8.52 -13.05
CA TRP A 157 -15.26 -8.67 -14.39
C TRP A 157 -15.56 -10.13 -14.74
N LEU A 158 -14.63 -11.03 -14.50
CA LEU A 158 -14.78 -12.46 -14.80
C LEU A 158 -15.90 -13.09 -13.99
N LEU A 159 -16.02 -12.77 -12.70
CA LEU A 159 -17.06 -13.29 -11.79
C LEU A 159 -18.38 -12.50 -11.93
N ARG A 160 -18.36 -11.33 -12.58
CA ARG A 160 -19.48 -10.36 -12.58
C ARG A 160 -19.89 -9.97 -11.15
N ASP A 161 -18.92 -9.88 -10.26
CA ASP A 161 -19.08 -9.48 -8.86
C ASP A 161 -18.31 -8.19 -8.57
N PRO A 162 -18.98 -7.03 -8.56
CA PRO A 162 -18.32 -5.74 -8.29
C PRO A 162 -17.86 -5.59 -6.82
N LEU A 163 -18.31 -6.47 -5.93
CA LEU A 163 -17.97 -6.44 -4.51
C LEU A 163 -16.78 -7.33 -4.16
N TYR A 164 -16.31 -8.13 -5.12
CA TYR A 164 -15.13 -8.96 -4.89
C TYR A 164 -13.95 -8.12 -4.38
N ARG A 165 -13.23 -8.65 -3.40
CA ARG A 165 -12.03 -8.05 -2.81
C ARG A 165 -10.92 -9.08 -2.69
N GLU A 166 -9.76 -8.73 -3.18
CA GLU A 166 -8.52 -9.49 -2.99
C GLU A 166 -8.13 -9.50 -1.50
N THR A 167 -7.64 -10.63 -1.03
CA THR A 167 -7.31 -10.81 0.40
C THR A 167 -5.92 -10.30 0.74
N HIS A 168 -5.02 -10.23 -0.24
CA HIS A 168 -3.59 -9.98 -0.06
C HIS A 168 -2.96 -10.99 0.90
N ASN A 169 -3.23 -12.25 0.61
CA ASN A 169 -2.66 -13.41 1.28
C ASN A 169 -2.18 -14.37 0.21
N ALA A 170 -0.89 -14.69 0.19
CA ALA A 170 -0.27 -15.45 -0.89
C ALA A 170 -1.04 -16.75 -1.28
N MET A 171 -1.65 -17.44 -0.32
CA MET A 171 -2.42 -18.65 -0.63
C MET A 171 -3.79 -18.33 -1.25
N CYS A 172 -4.48 -17.30 -0.74
CA CYS A 172 -5.74 -16.84 -1.33
C CYS A 172 -5.50 -16.31 -2.73
N ASP A 173 -4.44 -15.53 -2.92
CA ASP A 173 -4.13 -14.85 -4.17
C ASP A 173 -3.67 -15.88 -5.23
N ALA A 174 -2.88 -16.90 -4.87
CA ALA A 174 -2.58 -18.02 -5.77
C ALA A 174 -3.85 -18.78 -6.23
N LYS A 175 -4.87 -18.92 -5.35
CA LYS A 175 -6.16 -19.50 -5.72
C LYS A 175 -6.97 -18.59 -6.65
N ASP A 176 -6.95 -17.29 -6.40
CA ASP A 176 -7.62 -16.29 -7.23
C ASP A 176 -7.00 -16.24 -8.64
N GLU A 177 -5.68 -16.37 -8.73
CA GLU A 177 -4.94 -16.46 -9.99
C GLU A 177 -5.28 -17.74 -10.76
N LEU A 178 -5.35 -18.87 -10.08
CA LEU A 178 -5.81 -20.14 -10.68
C LEU A 178 -7.27 -20.01 -11.15
N GLN A 179 -8.12 -19.34 -10.38
CA GLN A 179 -9.50 -19.08 -10.77
C GLN A 179 -9.59 -18.20 -12.03
N ILE A 180 -8.72 -17.19 -12.17
CA ILE A 180 -8.60 -16.41 -13.40
C ILE A 180 -8.29 -17.32 -14.58
N MET A 181 -7.30 -18.21 -14.45
CA MET A 181 -6.95 -19.15 -15.53
C MET A 181 -8.14 -20.04 -15.91
N ALA A 182 -8.84 -20.58 -14.92
CA ALA A 182 -10.01 -21.43 -15.15
C ALA A 182 -11.20 -20.68 -15.81
N LEU A 183 -11.40 -19.40 -15.47
CA LEU A 183 -12.48 -18.58 -16.04
C LEU A 183 -12.16 -18.08 -17.45
N LEU A 184 -10.88 -17.84 -17.74
CA LEU A 184 -10.43 -17.47 -19.08
C LEU A 184 -10.47 -18.64 -20.05
N ASP A 185 -10.37 -19.88 -19.55
CA ASP A 185 -10.40 -21.15 -20.31
C ASP A 185 -9.38 -21.15 -21.48
N CYS A 186 -8.24 -20.46 -21.28
CA CYS A 186 -7.14 -20.43 -22.24
C CYS A 186 -6.18 -21.59 -21.96
N PRO A 187 -5.73 -22.35 -22.99
CA PRO A 187 -4.74 -23.41 -22.81
C PRO A 187 -3.46 -22.90 -22.12
N ALA A 188 -2.87 -23.72 -21.25
CA ALA A 188 -1.68 -23.34 -20.48
C ALA A 188 -0.50 -22.86 -21.37
N GLU A 189 -0.38 -23.39 -22.58
CA GLU A 189 0.65 -23.01 -23.57
C GLU A 189 0.50 -21.58 -24.09
N MET A 190 -0.67 -20.96 -23.95
CA MET A 190 -0.90 -19.58 -24.38
C MET A 190 -0.29 -18.56 -23.43
N TYR A 191 -0.02 -18.95 -22.18
CA TYR A 191 0.57 -18.03 -21.20
C TYR A 191 2.05 -17.82 -21.49
N PRO A 192 2.48 -16.58 -21.77
CA PRO A 192 3.85 -16.34 -22.22
C PRO A 192 4.87 -16.59 -21.09
N GLY A 193 5.93 -17.31 -21.42
CA GLY A 193 7.05 -17.54 -20.51
C GLY A 193 7.87 -16.26 -20.25
N LEU A 194 8.48 -16.15 -19.06
CA LEU A 194 9.33 -15.01 -18.71
C LEU A 194 10.66 -14.99 -19.49
N ARG A 195 11.14 -16.14 -19.94
CA ARG A 195 12.44 -16.28 -20.62
C ARG A 195 12.38 -16.23 -22.16
N ASP A 196 11.19 -16.24 -22.75
CA ASP A 196 11.02 -16.55 -24.19
C ASP A 196 11.20 -15.40 -25.15
N SER A 197 11.66 -14.21 -24.76
CA SER A 197 11.89 -13.17 -25.73
C SER A 197 13.31 -12.62 -25.72
N ALA A 198 13.99 -12.74 -26.87
CA ALA A 198 15.20 -11.96 -27.19
C ALA A 198 14.94 -10.45 -26.93
N ALA A 199 13.70 -9.98 -27.13
CA ALA A 199 13.23 -8.65 -26.78
C ALA A 199 13.25 -8.37 -25.27
N GLN A 200 12.99 -9.38 -24.40
CA GLN A 200 13.06 -9.20 -22.94
C GLN A 200 14.51 -9.15 -22.44
N LYS A 201 15.42 -9.95 -23.03
CA LYS A 201 16.85 -9.83 -22.75
C LYS A 201 17.37 -8.44 -23.16
N ALA A 202 17.01 -7.96 -24.36
CA ALA A 202 17.35 -6.62 -24.82
C ALA A 202 16.74 -5.53 -23.92
N ALA A 203 15.49 -5.69 -23.47
CA ALA A 203 14.84 -4.75 -22.54
C ALA A 203 15.47 -4.75 -21.15
N SER A 204 15.92 -5.90 -20.64
CA SER A 204 16.61 -5.99 -19.34
C SER A 204 18.00 -5.35 -19.41
N VAL A 205 18.76 -5.59 -20.46
CA VAL A 205 20.04 -4.94 -20.71
C VAL A 205 19.87 -3.42 -20.83
N THR A 206 18.86 -2.97 -21.58
CA THR A 206 18.55 -1.54 -21.72
C THR A 206 18.15 -0.91 -20.40
N ARG A 207 17.42 -1.64 -19.55
CA ARG A 207 17.01 -1.17 -18.21
C ARG A 207 18.20 -1.05 -17.26
N GLU A 208 19.09 -2.05 -17.25
CA GLU A 208 20.30 -1.99 -16.41
C GLU A 208 21.24 -0.89 -16.90
N HIS A 209 21.40 -0.71 -18.20
CA HIS A 209 22.15 0.41 -18.76
C HIS A 209 21.57 1.77 -18.36
N ARG A 210 20.23 1.94 -18.40
CA ARG A 210 19.57 3.16 -17.91
C ARG A 210 19.76 3.38 -16.41
N ARG A 211 19.73 2.30 -15.61
CA ARG A 211 20.01 2.38 -14.18
C ARG A 211 21.44 2.87 -13.93
N GLU A 212 22.40 2.31 -14.62
CA GLU A 212 23.80 2.71 -14.45
C GLU A 212 24.04 4.14 -14.95
N GLN A 213 23.44 4.55 -16.07
CA GLN A 213 23.47 5.95 -16.51
C GLN A 213 22.87 6.89 -15.45
N THR A 214 21.76 6.50 -14.82
CA THR A 214 21.14 7.31 -13.76
C THR A 214 22.03 7.37 -12.50
N ARG A 215 22.63 6.23 -12.09
CA ARG A 215 23.61 6.18 -11.01
C ARG A 215 24.79 7.11 -11.28
N GLU A 216 25.34 7.04 -12.46
CA GLU A 216 26.47 7.89 -12.89
C GLU A 216 26.08 9.37 -12.95
N TYR A 217 24.88 9.68 -13.46
CA TYR A 217 24.35 11.04 -13.45
C TYR A 217 24.18 11.59 -12.04
N LEU A 218 23.63 10.80 -11.11
CA LEU A 218 23.49 11.18 -9.72
C LEU A 218 24.87 11.35 -9.03
N ARG A 219 25.85 10.50 -9.39
CA ARG A 219 27.24 10.62 -8.92
C ARG A 219 27.91 11.91 -9.42
N LYS A 220 27.79 12.20 -10.72
CA LYS A 220 28.45 13.36 -11.35
C LYS A 220 27.88 14.70 -10.90
N ARG A 221 26.63 14.73 -10.45
CA ARG A 221 25.92 16.01 -10.21
C ARG A 221 26.33 16.72 -8.93
N GLY A 222 27.40 16.34 -8.25
CA GLY A 222 27.90 17.04 -7.09
C GLY A 222 26.92 17.10 -5.90
N VAL A 223 25.72 16.58 -6.10
CA VAL A 223 24.75 16.25 -5.07
C VAL A 223 25.43 15.48 -3.96
N LEU A 224 26.52 14.88 -4.33
CA LEU A 224 27.32 13.92 -3.62
C LEU A 224 28.63 14.48 -3.09
N ALA A 225 28.85 15.79 -3.16
CA ALA A 225 30.02 16.39 -2.49
C ALA A 225 30.03 16.03 -0.99
N ASN A 226 28.86 15.84 -0.38
CA ASN A 226 28.70 15.54 1.04
C ASN A 226 27.98 14.22 1.34
N ALA A 227 27.62 13.44 0.33
CA ALA A 227 26.90 12.18 0.48
C ALA A 227 27.22 11.17 -0.63
N GLU A 228 27.23 9.90 -0.30
CA GLU A 228 27.39 8.78 -1.21
C GLU A 228 26.04 8.19 -1.58
N LEU A 229 25.85 7.82 -2.86
CA LEU A 229 24.71 7.05 -3.32
C LEU A 229 24.90 5.59 -2.94
N VAL A 230 24.11 5.08 -2.00
CA VAL A 230 24.20 3.68 -1.53
C VAL A 230 23.09 2.80 -2.07
N GLY A 231 21.92 3.36 -2.41
CA GLY A 231 20.80 2.60 -2.95
C GLY A 231 20.05 3.33 -4.07
N TYR A 232 19.89 2.64 -5.21
CA TYR A 232 19.02 3.05 -6.32
C TYR A 232 18.56 1.83 -7.11
N ILE A 233 17.26 1.66 -7.23
CA ILE A 233 16.64 0.57 -7.99
C ILE A 233 16.06 1.11 -9.30
N ASP A 234 15.13 2.05 -9.23
CA ASP A 234 14.49 2.68 -10.39
C ASP A 234 13.91 4.07 -10.05
N SER A 235 13.27 4.71 -11.03
CA SER A 235 12.69 6.06 -10.86
C SER A 235 11.42 6.11 -9.99
N ARG A 236 10.88 4.98 -9.57
CA ARG A 236 9.70 4.89 -8.68
C ARG A 236 10.10 4.60 -7.25
N SER A 237 11.27 3.98 -7.06
CA SER A 237 11.81 3.65 -5.75
C SER A 237 12.49 4.85 -5.09
N PRO A 238 12.53 4.94 -3.76
CA PRO A 238 13.37 5.89 -3.06
C PRO A 238 14.85 5.72 -3.44
N VAL A 239 15.58 6.81 -3.37
CA VAL A 239 17.02 6.84 -3.57
C VAL A 239 17.69 7.03 -2.22
N THR A 240 18.56 6.10 -1.82
CA THR A 240 19.22 6.08 -0.52
C THR A 240 20.61 6.71 -0.59
N PHE A 241 20.89 7.63 0.29
CA PHE A 241 22.17 8.30 0.43
C PHE A 241 22.81 8.05 1.81
N CYS A 242 24.15 8.04 1.85
CA CYS A 242 24.96 8.00 3.08
C CYS A 242 25.75 9.29 3.22
N CYS A 243 25.63 10.00 4.33
CA CYS A 243 26.38 11.23 4.60
C CYS A 243 27.86 10.93 4.85
N HIS A 244 28.77 11.63 4.16
CA HIS A 244 30.21 11.48 4.39
C HIS A 244 30.64 11.95 5.80
N ALA A 245 29.98 12.99 6.34
CA ALA A 245 30.36 13.59 7.62
C ALA A 245 29.87 12.80 8.84
N CYS A 246 28.60 12.32 8.84
CA CYS A 246 27.99 11.69 10.02
C CYS A 246 27.52 10.25 9.79
N ARG A 247 27.76 9.69 8.60
CA ARG A 247 27.40 8.33 8.18
C ARG A 247 25.88 8.01 8.30
N ASN A 248 25.04 9.03 8.46
CA ASN A 248 23.60 8.85 8.49
C ASN A 248 23.10 8.45 7.08
N HIS A 249 22.23 7.44 7.03
CA HIS A 249 21.53 7.04 5.83
C HIS A 249 20.15 7.70 5.79
N TRP A 250 19.72 8.12 4.60
CA TRP A 250 18.36 8.66 4.42
C TRP A 250 17.87 8.46 3.00
N ASP A 251 16.55 8.36 2.87
CA ASP A 251 15.87 8.16 1.62
C ASP A 251 15.24 9.46 1.13
N VAL A 252 15.25 9.64 -0.18
CA VAL A 252 14.53 10.71 -0.86
C VAL A 252 13.83 10.18 -2.10
N SER A 253 12.75 10.84 -2.54
CA SER A 253 12.14 10.48 -3.81
C SER A 253 13.12 10.71 -4.97
N TYR A 254 13.02 9.89 -6.02
CA TYR A 254 13.82 10.05 -7.24
C TYR A 254 13.76 11.49 -7.78
N ALA A 255 12.56 12.10 -7.80
CA ALA A 255 12.40 13.49 -8.26
C ALA A 255 13.17 14.49 -7.40
N THR A 256 13.27 14.26 -6.09
CA THR A 256 14.07 15.09 -5.18
C THR A 256 15.56 14.90 -5.42
N ALA A 257 16.01 13.65 -5.59
CA ALA A 257 17.40 13.33 -5.93
C ALA A 257 17.84 14.02 -7.23
N MET A 258 16.96 14.03 -8.24
CA MET A 258 17.23 14.64 -9.55
C MET A 258 17.28 16.19 -9.51
N ARG A 259 16.68 16.85 -8.52
CA ARG A 259 16.74 18.32 -8.35
C ARG A 259 18.07 18.84 -7.84
N GLY A 260 18.88 18.01 -7.22
CA GLY A 260 20.29 18.28 -6.99
C GLY A 260 20.69 18.98 -5.70
N THR A 261 19.79 19.30 -4.79
CA THR A 261 20.12 19.85 -3.47
C THR A 261 19.77 18.86 -2.36
N LEU A 262 20.73 18.01 -2.03
CA LEU A 262 20.57 17.04 -0.94
C LEU A 262 21.43 17.43 0.24
N LEU A 263 20.76 17.78 1.32
CA LEU A 263 21.39 17.99 2.62
C LEU A 263 21.05 16.82 3.54
N CYS A 264 22.05 16.29 4.20
CA CYS A 264 21.83 15.28 5.21
C CYS A 264 20.87 15.80 6.29
N PRO A 265 19.77 15.13 6.60
CA PRO A 265 18.79 15.60 7.59
C PRO A 265 19.39 15.79 8.99
N ARG A 266 20.48 15.07 9.29
CA ARG A 266 21.18 15.15 10.57
C ARG A 266 22.18 16.30 10.62
N CYS A 267 22.87 16.59 9.51
CA CYS A 267 23.88 17.64 9.42
C CYS A 267 23.32 18.99 8.95
N ALA A 268 22.19 18.98 8.24
CA ALA A 268 21.56 20.20 7.78
C ALA A 268 21.19 21.10 8.96
N PRO A 269 21.44 22.41 8.87
CA PRO A 269 20.93 23.33 9.87
C PRO A 269 19.41 23.17 9.95
N LYS A 270 18.90 22.87 11.16
CA LYS A 270 17.46 22.73 11.37
C LYS A 270 16.75 23.93 10.76
N PRO A 271 15.76 23.74 9.87
CA PRO A 271 15.01 24.85 9.34
C PRO A 271 14.46 25.64 10.52
N LYS A 272 14.68 26.96 10.53
CA LYS A 272 14.04 27.83 11.51
C LYS A 272 12.54 27.52 11.42
N PRO A 273 11.88 27.29 12.58
CA PRO A 273 10.45 27.00 12.55
C PRO A 273 9.78 28.09 11.70
N PRO A 274 8.85 27.73 10.82
CA PRO A 274 8.15 28.70 10.00
C PRO A 274 7.63 29.77 10.96
N LYS A 275 7.95 31.05 10.73
CA LYS A 275 7.38 32.15 11.48
C LYS A 275 5.86 31.94 11.40
N LYS A 276 5.22 31.64 12.52
CA LYS A 276 3.76 31.55 12.58
C LYS A 276 3.24 32.77 11.89
N LYS A 277 2.48 32.61 10.82
CA LYS A 277 1.83 33.71 10.13
C LYS A 277 1.13 34.51 11.20
N ALA A 278 1.50 35.77 11.38
CA ALA A 278 0.89 36.57 12.42
C ALA A 278 -0.60 36.66 12.09
N LEU A 279 -1.43 36.19 12.99
CA LEU A 279 -2.87 36.23 12.86
C LEU A 279 -3.29 37.69 12.59
N SER A 280 -4.26 37.89 11.73
CA SER A 280 -4.85 39.25 11.52
C SER A 280 -5.43 39.76 12.83
N ALA A 281 -5.68 41.08 12.92
CA ALA A 281 -6.30 41.68 14.10
C ALA A 281 -7.67 41.04 14.41
N GLU A 282 -8.42 40.69 13.38
CA GLU A 282 -9.73 40.04 13.46
C GLU A 282 -9.63 38.57 13.93
N GLU A 283 -8.66 37.80 13.41
CA GLU A 283 -8.42 36.45 13.85
C GLU A 283 -7.99 36.37 15.33
N ARG A 284 -7.13 37.30 15.76
CA ARG A 284 -6.73 37.40 17.19
C ARG A 284 -7.90 37.82 18.09
N PHE A 285 -8.79 38.69 17.60
CA PHE A 285 -10.00 39.03 18.36
C PHE A 285 -10.93 37.84 18.50
N ALA A 286 -11.23 37.14 17.41
CA ALA A 286 -12.08 35.96 17.40
C ALA A 286 -11.54 34.80 18.27
N GLU A 287 -10.20 34.64 18.32
CA GLU A 287 -9.57 33.65 19.20
C GLU A 287 -9.74 34.02 20.69
N LYS A 288 -9.50 35.28 21.06
CA LYS A 288 -9.71 35.79 22.43
C LYS A 288 -11.17 35.73 22.86
N GLU A 289 -12.09 36.00 21.95
CA GLU A 289 -13.52 35.84 22.20
C GLU A 289 -13.88 34.41 22.49
N ARG A 290 -13.47 33.45 21.66
CA ARG A 290 -13.72 32.02 21.88
C ARG A 290 -13.15 31.51 23.19
N GLU A 291 -11.95 31.92 23.53
CA GLU A 291 -11.30 31.57 24.79
C GLU A 291 -12.07 32.13 25.99
N PHE A 292 -12.48 33.39 25.92
CA PHE A 292 -13.28 34.03 26.98
C PHE A 292 -14.63 33.34 27.17
N LEU A 293 -15.36 33.07 26.10
CA LEU A 293 -16.64 32.37 26.15
C LEU A 293 -16.52 30.98 26.81
N ARG A 294 -15.48 30.21 26.40
CA ARG A 294 -15.20 28.90 27.00
C ARG A 294 -14.90 29.00 28.51
N LEU A 295 -14.11 29.99 28.89
CA LEU A 295 -13.72 30.19 30.27
C LEU A 295 -14.95 30.53 31.16
N ILE A 296 -15.81 31.44 30.70
CA ILE A 296 -17.02 31.81 31.45
C ILE A 296 -18.00 30.65 31.52
N SER A 297 -18.22 29.92 30.42
CA SER A 297 -19.08 28.74 30.43
C SER A 297 -18.60 27.70 31.45
N ALA A 298 -17.30 27.37 31.43
CA ALA A 298 -16.71 26.40 32.35
C ALA A 298 -16.76 26.85 33.83
N LYS A 299 -16.43 28.13 34.11
CA LYS A 299 -16.40 28.65 35.48
C LYS A 299 -17.80 28.84 36.09
N SER A 300 -18.81 29.08 35.27
CA SER A 300 -20.20 29.27 35.72
C SER A 300 -21.03 28.00 35.64
N ASP A 301 -20.44 26.87 35.29
CA ASP A 301 -21.14 25.62 35.02
C ASP A 301 -22.35 25.82 34.09
N ASN A 302 -22.13 26.58 33.02
CA ASN A 302 -23.12 26.98 32.02
C ASN A 302 -24.31 27.82 32.58
N SER A 303 -24.24 28.30 33.83
CA SER A 303 -25.28 29.15 34.40
C SER A 303 -25.25 30.57 33.85
N LEU A 304 -24.19 30.99 33.21
CA LEU A 304 -24.05 32.31 32.55
C LEU A 304 -23.81 32.15 31.05
N ARG A 305 -24.43 33.02 30.28
CA ARG A 305 -24.18 33.18 28.83
C ARG A 305 -23.64 34.58 28.56
N VAL A 306 -22.61 34.69 27.76
CA VAL A 306 -22.11 35.96 27.24
C VAL A 306 -22.81 36.22 25.92
N LEU A 307 -23.67 37.25 25.88
CA LEU A 307 -24.41 37.62 24.67
C LEU A 307 -23.55 38.46 23.70
N GLN A 308 -22.67 39.30 24.27
CA GLN A 308 -21.78 40.14 23.47
C GLN A 308 -20.42 40.31 24.16
N TYR A 309 -19.36 40.07 23.41
CA TYR A 309 -17.98 40.37 23.81
C TYR A 309 -17.40 41.46 22.89
N ARG A 310 -16.87 42.52 23.48
CA ARG A 310 -16.34 43.68 22.75
C ARG A 310 -14.83 43.87 22.96
N GLY A 311 -14.15 42.86 23.48
CA GLY A 311 -12.74 42.88 23.84
C GLY A 311 -12.50 43.01 25.33
N SER A 312 -11.24 42.92 25.77
CA SER A 312 -10.85 42.87 27.18
C SER A 312 -11.07 44.17 27.95
N THR A 313 -11.14 45.29 27.27
CA THR A 313 -11.24 46.62 27.89
C THR A 313 -12.66 47.20 27.94
N LEU A 314 -13.53 46.73 27.07
CA LEU A 314 -14.93 47.13 27.03
C LEU A 314 -15.81 46.17 27.81
N LYS A 315 -16.98 46.68 28.30
CA LYS A 315 -17.94 45.80 28.99
C LYS A 315 -18.53 44.76 28.04
N ALA A 316 -18.61 43.54 28.50
CA ALA A 316 -19.35 42.44 27.86
C ALA A 316 -20.75 42.41 28.43
N THR A 317 -21.73 41.95 27.63
CA THR A 317 -23.11 41.73 28.08
C THR A 317 -23.26 40.25 28.47
N ALA A 318 -23.59 39.99 29.74
CA ALA A 318 -23.83 38.66 30.26
C ALA A 318 -25.32 38.46 30.57
N GLN A 319 -25.79 37.22 30.49
CA GLN A 319 -27.15 36.78 30.83
C GLN A 319 -27.12 35.59 31.78
N CYS A 320 -27.95 35.59 32.77
CA CYS A 320 -28.20 34.45 33.64
C CYS A 320 -29.12 33.44 32.95
N ALA A 321 -28.72 32.17 32.88
CA ALA A 321 -29.53 31.11 32.30
C ALA A 321 -30.77 30.77 33.19
N ALA A 322 -30.67 30.99 34.53
CA ALA A 322 -31.73 30.64 35.46
C ALA A 322 -32.84 31.71 35.52
N CYS A 323 -32.49 33.00 35.63
CA CYS A 323 -33.50 34.06 35.80
C CYS A 323 -33.63 35.00 34.59
N GLY A 324 -32.87 34.81 33.54
CA GLY A 324 -32.91 35.64 32.33
C GLY A 324 -32.31 37.06 32.48
N TYR A 325 -31.88 37.46 33.67
CA TYR A 325 -31.34 38.80 33.92
C TYR A 325 -30.09 39.05 33.09
N THR A 326 -30.02 40.21 32.44
CA THR A 326 -28.90 40.65 31.61
C THR A 326 -28.21 41.88 32.23
N TRP A 327 -26.89 41.91 32.18
CA TRP A 327 -26.10 43.04 32.70
C TRP A 327 -24.80 43.22 31.94
N ASP A 328 -24.30 44.46 31.96
CA ASP A 328 -23.01 44.78 31.41
C ASP A 328 -21.93 44.74 32.50
N ILE A 329 -20.86 44.00 32.22
CA ILE A 329 -19.77 43.77 33.16
C ILE A 329 -18.43 43.75 32.42
N ARG A 330 -17.38 44.27 33.06
CA ARG A 330 -16.02 44.11 32.49
C ARG A 330 -15.61 42.65 32.44
N PRO A 331 -14.93 42.21 31.36
CA PRO A 331 -14.51 40.80 31.20
C PRO A 331 -13.62 40.29 32.34
N ASP A 332 -12.72 41.09 32.89
CA ASP A 332 -11.90 40.76 34.04
C ASP A 332 -12.77 40.48 35.27
N HIS A 333 -13.73 41.34 35.57
CA HIS A 333 -14.66 41.14 36.68
C HIS A 333 -15.58 39.93 36.49
N LEU A 334 -15.98 39.64 35.23
CA LEU A 334 -16.80 38.44 34.97
C LEU A 334 -15.99 37.15 35.15
N LYS A 335 -14.70 37.16 34.85
CA LYS A 335 -13.79 36.02 35.11
C LYS A 335 -13.65 35.73 36.62
N ASP A 336 -13.68 36.76 37.44
CA ASP A 336 -13.53 36.63 38.88
C ASP A 336 -14.86 36.36 39.61
N ARG A 337 -15.97 36.85 39.03
CA ARG A 337 -17.30 36.80 39.64
C ARG A 337 -18.31 36.12 38.71
N CYS A 338 -18.11 34.81 38.47
CA CYS A 338 -18.95 34.01 37.58
C CYS A 338 -20.30 33.65 38.22
N TYR A 339 -21.10 34.64 38.68
CA TYR A 339 -22.44 34.46 39.23
C TYR A 339 -23.39 35.59 38.86
N CYS A 340 -24.70 35.30 38.89
CA CYS A 340 -25.72 36.29 38.60
C CYS A 340 -25.91 37.25 39.82
N PRO A 341 -25.79 38.57 39.63
CA PRO A 341 -25.94 39.54 40.72
C PRO A 341 -27.37 39.60 41.26
N GLN A 342 -28.37 39.21 40.44
CA GLN A 342 -29.78 39.19 40.90
C GLN A 342 -30.11 37.92 41.70
N CYS A 343 -29.69 36.73 41.24
CA CYS A 343 -29.91 35.49 41.95
C CYS A 343 -29.20 35.51 43.33
N ARG A 344 -28.01 36.09 43.42
CA ARG A 344 -27.25 36.20 44.67
C ARG A 344 -27.86 37.14 45.70
N LYS A 345 -28.72 38.09 45.30
CA LYS A 345 -29.43 38.97 46.24
C LYS A 345 -30.71 38.34 46.80
N ALA A 346 -31.18 37.26 46.15
CA ALA A 346 -32.41 36.54 46.53
C ALA A 346 -32.14 35.34 47.43
N THR A 347 -30.86 35.01 47.65
CA THR A 347 -30.37 34.06 48.67
C THR A 347 -29.74 34.81 49.84
#